data_79a45390ff828ee4c051d64c80a3b6a3
#
_entry.id   79a45390ff828ee4c051d64c80a3b6a3
#
_cell.length_a   1.000
_cell.length_b   1.000
_cell.length_c   1.000
_cell.angle_alpha   90.00
_cell.angle_beta   90.00
_cell.angle_gamma   90.00
#
_symmetry.space_group_name_H-M   'P 1'
#
loop_
_entity.id
_entity.type
_entity.pdbx_description
1 polymer ?
#
loop_
_entity_poly.entity_id
_entity_poly.type
_entity_poly.pdbx_seq_one_letter_code
_entity_poly.pdbx_strand_id
1 'polypeptide(L)'
;MYIAEWDWRDDDIEHLAAHGVQPRHVLAVWREDPKYRRNRKNRAASHQMIGPDGGRFFAIFIREDETLTGLWRAITDRDAVPAERAWWERS
;
A
#
# COMPACT_ATOMS: atom_id res chain seq x y z
N MET A 1 6.33 11.65 1.99
CA MET A 1 4.96 11.44 1.45
C MET A 1 3.95 11.74 2.54
N TYR A 2 2.89 12.47 2.20
CA TYR A 2 1.89 12.87 3.18
C TYR A 2 0.61 12.05 2.97
N ILE A 3 0.27 11.23 3.96
CA ILE A 3 -0.98 10.48 4.00
C ILE A 3 -1.70 10.88 5.28
N ALA A 4 -2.81 11.61 5.14
CA ALA A 4 -3.61 12.02 6.30
C ALA A 4 -4.63 10.95 6.68
N GLU A 5 -5.25 10.34 5.67
CA GLU A 5 -6.25 9.32 5.90
C GLU A 5 -6.47 8.45 4.66
N TRP A 6 -7.19 7.36 4.84
CA TRP A 6 -7.50 6.40 3.79
C TRP A 6 -8.97 6.46 3.42
N ASP A 7 -9.24 6.44 2.12
CA ASP A 7 -10.58 6.35 1.55
C ASP A 7 -10.88 4.86 1.30
N TRP A 8 -11.72 4.28 2.12
CA TRP A 8 -12.09 2.87 2.03
C TRP A 8 -13.34 2.69 1.20
N ARG A 9 -13.16 2.34 -0.08
CA ARG A 9 -14.26 2.05 -0.99
C ARG A 9 -14.54 0.56 -1.01
N ASP A 10 -15.80 0.19 -1.17
CA ASP A 10 -16.20 -1.22 -1.14
C ASP A 10 -15.45 -2.04 -2.19
N ASP A 11 -15.30 -1.50 -3.39
CA ASP A 11 -14.58 -2.19 -4.47
C ASP A 11 -13.11 -2.45 -4.09
N ASP A 12 -12.46 -1.48 -3.47
CA ASP A 12 -11.08 -1.63 -3.03
C ASP A 12 -10.97 -2.68 -1.94
N ILE A 13 -11.89 -2.65 -0.98
CA ILE A 13 -11.90 -3.62 0.13
C ILE A 13 -12.08 -5.04 -0.42
N GLU A 14 -13.01 -5.23 -1.35
CA GLU A 14 -13.24 -6.53 -1.99
C GLU A 14 -12.01 -7.01 -2.76
N HIS A 15 -11.35 -6.10 -3.47
CA HIS A 15 -10.17 -6.43 -4.25
C HIS A 15 -9.00 -6.86 -3.35
N LEU A 16 -8.78 -6.15 -2.26
CA LEU A 16 -7.77 -6.52 -1.27
C LEU A 16 -8.10 -7.86 -0.63
N ALA A 17 -9.36 -8.09 -0.28
CA ALA A 17 -9.80 -9.33 0.36
C ALA A 17 -9.56 -10.54 -0.54
N ALA A 18 -9.67 -10.39 -1.86
CA ALA A 18 -9.38 -11.46 -2.82
C ALA A 18 -7.91 -11.93 -2.72
N HIS A 19 -7.03 -11.10 -2.21
CA HIS A 19 -5.62 -11.42 -2.00
C HIS A 19 -5.31 -11.74 -0.52
N GLY A 20 -6.34 -11.91 0.31
CA GLY A 20 -6.17 -12.20 1.73
C GLY A 20 -5.74 -11.00 2.57
N VAL A 21 -6.04 -9.79 2.11
CA VAL A 21 -5.65 -8.56 2.80
C VAL A 21 -6.89 -7.76 3.20
N GLN A 22 -6.87 -7.27 4.42
CA GLN A 22 -7.93 -6.46 4.99
C GLN A 22 -7.43 -5.04 5.26
N PRO A 23 -8.33 -4.06 5.43
CA PRO A 23 -7.92 -2.70 5.77
C PRO A 23 -6.97 -2.61 6.97
N ARG A 24 -7.15 -3.47 7.97
CA ARG A 24 -6.26 -3.50 9.14
C ARG A 24 -4.80 -3.80 8.79
N HIS A 25 -4.56 -4.57 7.74
CA HIS A 25 -3.19 -4.87 7.27
C HIS A 25 -2.56 -3.62 6.66
N VAL A 26 -3.32 -2.87 5.87
CA VAL A 26 -2.85 -1.62 5.28
C VAL A 26 -2.50 -0.62 6.39
N LEU A 27 -3.37 -0.49 7.37
CA LEU A 27 -3.12 0.40 8.50
C LEU A 27 -1.90 -0.03 9.31
N ALA A 28 -1.71 -1.33 9.51
CA ALA A 28 -0.55 -1.84 10.24
C ALA A 28 0.75 -1.51 9.52
N VAL A 29 0.82 -1.75 8.20
CA VAL A 29 1.99 -1.39 7.40
C VAL A 29 2.25 0.11 7.47
N TRP A 30 1.20 0.91 7.32
CA TRP A 30 1.31 2.38 7.35
C TRP A 30 1.86 2.90 8.68
N ARG A 31 1.49 2.26 9.77
CA ARG A 31 1.89 2.71 11.12
C ARG A 31 3.23 2.16 11.59
N GLU A 32 3.70 1.08 10.98
CA GLU A 32 4.92 0.41 11.42
C GLU A 32 6.16 1.12 10.90
N ASP A 33 6.59 0.82 9.72
CA ASP A 33 7.77 1.43 9.12
C ASP A 33 7.69 1.31 7.60
N PRO A 34 6.72 1.97 6.96
CA PRO A 34 6.56 1.84 5.53
C PRO A 34 7.58 2.70 4.79
N LYS A 35 7.96 2.23 3.61
CA LYS A 35 8.76 3.02 2.68
C LYS A 35 8.01 3.10 1.36
N TYR A 36 8.16 4.21 0.68
CA TYR A 36 7.37 4.52 -0.51
C TYR A 36 8.24 4.65 -1.72
N ARG A 37 7.74 4.21 -2.86
CA ARG A 37 8.38 4.45 -4.14
C ARG A 37 7.34 4.58 -5.25
N ARG A 38 7.76 5.12 -6.38
CA ARG A 38 6.88 5.31 -7.51
C ARG A 38 6.53 3.96 -8.15
N ASN A 39 5.27 3.80 -8.51
CA ASN A 39 4.81 2.63 -9.24
C ASN A 39 4.87 2.91 -10.73
N ARG A 40 5.82 2.28 -11.42
CA ARG A 40 6.10 2.59 -12.83
C ARG A 40 5.24 1.80 -13.81
N LYS A 41 4.74 0.66 -13.41
CA LYS A 41 4.08 -0.28 -14.32
C LYS A 41 2.57 -0.24 -14.25
N ASN A 42 2.02 0.14 -13.15
CA ASN A 42 0.59 0.14 -12.95
C ASN A 42 0.02 1.51 -13.22
N ARG A 43 -1.10 1.54 -13.93
CA ARG A 43 -1.77 2.77 -14.31
C ARG A 43 -2.81 3.21 -13.29
N ALA A 44 -3.33 2.28 -12.49
CA ALA A 44 -4.33 2.58 -11.49
C ALA A 44 -3.73 3.14 -10.21
N ALA A 45 -2.51 2.73 -9.86
CA ALA A 45 -1.82 3.19 -8.66
C ALA A 45 -0.58 3.99 -9.04
N SER A 46 -0.33 5.08 -8.33
CA SER A 46 0.82 5.94 -8.58
C SER A 46 2.05 5.57 -7.77
N HIS A 47 1.85 4.95 -6.62
CA HIS A 47 2.93 4.64 -5.69
C HIS A 47 2.77 3.26 -5.09
N GLN A 48 3.85 2.77 -4.50
CA GLN A 48 3.85 1.56 -3.69
C GLN A 48 4.24 1.93 -2.26
N MET A 49 3.49 1.39 -1.32
CA MET A 49 3.82 1.43 0.10
C MET A 49 4.30 0.03 0.47
N ILE A 50 5.58 -0.09 0.85
CA ILE A 50 6.20 -1.38 1.12
C ILE A 50 6.60 -1.42 2.59
N GLY A 51 6.25 -2.49 3.27
CA GLY A 51 6.61 -2.64 4.65
C GLY A 51 6.04 -3.87 5.33
N PRO A 52 6.42 -4.07 6.59
CA PRO A 52 6.01 -5.24 7.34
C PRO A 52 4.68 -5.08 8.07
N ASP A 53 4.04 -6.21 8.31
CA ASP A 53 2.97 -6.36 9.27
C ASP A 53 3.19 -7.71 9.95
N GLY A 54 3.78 -7.67 11.14
CA GLY A 54 4.14 -8.89 11.86
C GLY A 54 5.12 -9.74 11.05
N GLY A 55 4.74 -10.99 10.77
CA GLY A 55 5.57 -11.91 9.99
C GLY A 55 5.43 -11.78 8.49
N ARG A 56 4.55 -10.91 8.01
CA ARG A 56 4.32 -10.71 6.59
C ARG A 56 4.93 -9.41 6.11
N PHE A 57 5.27 -9.38 4.83
CA PHE A 57 5.78 -8.19 4.16
C PHE A 57 4.93 -7.90 2.94
N PHE A 58 4.42 -6.68 2.85
CA PHE A 58 3.46 -6.30 1.81
C PHE A 58 4.01 -5.27 0.85
N ALA A 59 3.56 -5.37 -0.39
CA ALA A 59 3.64 -4.28 -1.37
C ALA A 59 2.20 -3.83 -1.63
N ILE A 60 1.85 -2.64 -1.16
CA ILE A 60 0.51 -2.09 -1.28
C ILE A 60 0.55 -0.98 -2.31
N PHE A 61 -0.31 -1.08 -3.32
CA PHE A 61 -0.36 -0.13 -4.43
C PHE A 61 -1.39 0.93 -4.13
N ILE A 62 -0.95 2.18 -4.08
CA ILE A 62 -1.75 3.28 -3.56
C ILE A 62 -1.87 4.42 -4.56
N ARG A 63 -2.93 5.21 -4.40
CA ARG A 63 -3.21 6.37 -5.23
C ARG A 63 -3.85 7.49 -4.41
N GLU A 64 -3.35 8.71 -4.59
CA GLU A 64 -3.94 9.87 -3.93
C GLU A 64 -5.20 10.33 -4.65
N ASP A 65 -6.16 10.84 -3.89
CA ASP A 65 -7.35 11.47 -4.45
C ASP A 65 -6.97 12.69 -5.27
N GLU A 66 -7.65 12.91 -6.39
CA GLU A 66 -7.33 13.99 -7.32
C GLU A 66 -7.64 15.37 -6.76
N THR A 67 -8.58 15.46 -5.82
CA THR A 67 -9.05 16.74 -5.29
C THR A 67 -8.67 16.98 -3.84
N LEU A 68 -8.48 15.93 -3.05
CA LEU A 68 -8.20 16.03 -1.62
C LEU A 68 -6.79 15.54 -1.31
N THR A 69 -5.88 16.49 -1.07
CA THR A 69 -4.51 16.19 -0.69
C THR A 69 -4.46 15.41 0.63
N GLY A 70 -3.70 14.33 0.64
CA GLY A 70 -3.56 13.50 1.84
C GLY A 70 -4.59 12.40 1.97
N LEU A 71 -5.59 12.36 1.10
CA LEU A 71 -6.56 11.26 1.06
C LEU A 71 -6.11 10.23 0.04
N TRP A 72 -5.83 9.02 0.48
CA TRP A 72 -5.26 7.96 -0.36
C TRP A 72 -6.15 6.73 -0.39
N ARG A 73 -6.07 5.99 -1.49
CA ARG A 73 -6.73 4.70 -1.65
C ARG A 73 -5.70 3.60 -1.75
N ALA A 74 -5.97 2.46 -1.11
CA ALA A 74 -5.24 1.22 -1.37
C ALA A 74 -5.97 0.50 -2.50
N ILE A 75 -5.34 0.44 -3.67
CA ILE A 75 -5.97 -0.09 -4.89
C ILE A 75 -5.85 -1.60 -4.97
N THR A 76 -4.66 -2.11 -4.74
CA THR A 76 -4.39 -3.53 -4.73
C THR A 76 -3.13 -3.80 -3.90
N ASP A 77 -2.85 -5.06 -3.69
CA ASP A 77 -1.68 -5.46 -2.92
C ASP A 77 -1.23 -6.87 -3.28
N ARG A 78 -0.09 -7.23 -2.76
CA ARG A 78 0.44 -8.59 -2.77
C ARG A 78 1.50 -8.72 -1.70
N ASP A 79 1.90 -9.94 -1.39
CA ASP A 79 3.09 -10.15 -0.58
C ASP A 79 4.29 -9.58 -1.34
N ALA A 80 5.18 -8.93 -0.61
CA ALA A 80 6.38 -8.36 -1.21
C ALA A 80 7.28 -9.48 -1.71
N VAL A 81 7.82 -9.31 -2.91
CA VAL A 81 8.82 -10.22 -3.45
C VAL A 81 10.18 -9.94 -2.79
N PRO A 82 11.14 -10.92 -2.83
CA PRO A 82 12.43 -10.71 -2.17
C PRO A 82 13.17 -9.44 -2.56
N ALA A 83 13.08 -9.04 -3.82
CA ALA A 83 13.72 -7.81 -4.29
C ALA A 83 13.13 -6.56 -3.64
N GLU A 84 11.84 -6.55 -3.37
CA GLU A 84 11.17 -5.42 -2.70
C GLU A 84 11.55 -5.34 -1.24
N ARG A 85 11.61 -6.46 -0.56
CA ARG A 85 12.07 -6.51 0.82
C ARG A 85 13.51 -6.05 0.93
N ALA A 86 14.38 -6.50 0.03
CA ALA A 86 15.77 -6.07 -0.01
C ALA A 86 15.88 -4.56 -0.25
N TRP A 87 15.05 -4.02 -1.15
CA TRP A 87 15.00 -2.58 -1.37
C TRP A 87 14.59 -1.84 -0.10
N TRP A 88 13.57 -2.31 0.59
CA TRP A 88 13.10 -1.71 1.85
C TRP A 88 14.20 -1.71 2.91
N GLU A 89 14.95 -2.81 3.00
CA GLU A 89 16.04 -2.94 3.97
C GLU A 89 17.19 -1.98 3.70
N ARG A 90 17.41 -1.62 2.43
CA ARG A 90 18.47 -0.68 2.03
C ARG A 90 18.07 0.79 2.13
N SER A 91 16.81 1.07 2.16
CA SER A 91 16.29 2.45 2.02
C SER A 91 16.27 3.23 3.33
#